data_f933ec2e9d4c1f883a04341edb378991
#
_entry.id   f933ec2e9d4c1f883a04341edb378991
#
_cell.length_a   1.000
_cell.length_b   1.000
_cell.length_c   1.000
_cell.angle_alpha   90.00
_cell.angle_beta   90.00
_cell.angle_gamma   90.00
#
_symmetry.space_group_name_H-M   'P 1'
#
loop_
_entity.id
_entity.type
_entity.pdbx_description
1 polymer ?
#
loop_
_entity_poly.entity_id
_entity_poly.type
_entity_poly.pdbx_seq_one_letter_code
_entity_poly.pdbx_strand_id
1 'polypeptide(L)'
;AGRLVATDVHTISRLDDDYNQDFLAAADVLFMSDELLPIPPEAWAAEIMARYAPQVLVIGLGAQGALLAVQRDRFVGRFPAASVRPVVSTIGAGDALFSAFVHGFVRTGDPYHALRQAIVFSAYKIGVTSAADGFLNQTALDRLCQDVLI
;
A
#
# COMPACT_ATOMS: atom_id res chain seq x y z
N ALA A 1 3.88 -23.45 -8.73
CA ALA A 1 3.60 -22.04 -8.46
C ALA A 1 3.64 -21.84 -6.95
N GLY A 2 4.53 -20.96 -6.46
CA GLY A 2 4.59 -20.59 -5.05
C GLY A 2 3.33 -19.80 -4.64
N ARG A 3 3.01 -19.80 -3.36
CA ARG A 3 1.98 -18.93 -2.80
C ARG A 3 2.57 -17.53 -2.60
N LEU A 4 1.84 -16.49 -2.96
CA LEU A 4 2.18 -15.11 -2.64
C LEU A 4 1.85 -14.84 -1.17
N VAL A 5 2.83 -14.34 -0.42
CA VAL A 5 2.66 -13.92 0.98
C VAL A 5 2.60 -12.40 1.00
N ALA A 6 1.46 -11.84 1.38
CA ALA A 6 1.28 -10.42 1.58
C ALA A 6 1.01 -10.13 3.06
N THR A 7 1.68 -9.13 3.62
CA THR A 7 1.50 -8.72 5.01
C THR A 7 1.54 -7.20 5.16
N ASP A 8 0.75 -6.69 6.09
CA ASP A 8 0.82 -5.32 6.59
C ASP A 8 1.33 -5.36 8.04
N VAL A 9 2.50 -4.76 8.27
CA VAL A 9 3.11 -4.68 9.61
C VAL A 9 2.72 -3.40 10.35
N HIS A 10 1.81 -2.63 9.77
CA HIS A 10 1.28 -1.39 10.34
C HIS A 10 2.37 -0.32 10.53
N THR A 11 2.76 -0.10 11.77
CA THR A 11 3.80 0.86 12.15
C THR A 11 4.97 0.13 12.75
N ILE A 12 6.17 0.40 12.24
CA ILE A 12 7.40 -0.15 12.78
C ILE A 12 8.46 0.95 12.87
N SER A 13 9.29 0.90 13.91
CA SER A 13 10.40 1.83 14.10
C SER A 13 11.77 1.14 14.12
N ARG A 14 11.79 -0.19 14.01
CA ARG A 14 13.00 -1.03 14.03
C ARG A 14 12.84 -2.22 13.09
N LEU A 15 13.92 -2.58 12.40
CA LEU A 15 13.95 -3.76 11.52
C LEU A 15 14.40 -5.04 12.24
N ASP A 16 14.88 -4.93 13.46
CA ASP A 16 15.36 -6.02 14.31
C ASP A 16 14.37 -6.36 15.45
N ASP A 17 13.12 -5.94 15.31
CA ASP A 17 12.06 -6.26 16.27
C ASP A 17 11.67 -7.74 16.16
N ASP A 18 11.83 -8.48 17.25
CA ASP A 18 11.59 -9.93 17.30
C ASP A 18 10.16 -10.32 16.87
N TYR A 19 9.19 -9.44 17.09
CA TYR A 19 7.80 -9.69 16.68
C TYR A 19 7.60 -9.60 15.17
N ASN A 20 8.24 -8.63 14.50
CA ASN A 20 8.00 -8.36 13.09
C ASN A 20 8.99 -9.06 12.15
N GLN A 21 10.13 -9.55 12.61
CA GLN A 21 11.17 -10.13 11.75
C GLN A 21 10.67 -11.26 10.85
N ASP A 22 9.88 -12.18 11.39
CA ASP A 22 9.37 -13.32 10.63
C ASP A 22 8.40 -12.88 9.53
N PHE A 23 7.56 -11.87 9.80
CA PHE A 23 6.65 -11.29 8.81
C PHE A 23 7.42 -10.54 7.71
N LEU A 24 8.42 -9.76 8.08
CA LEU A 24 9.29 -9.06 7.14
C LEU A 24 10.06 -10.02 6.23
N ALA A 25 10.56 -11.12 6.80
CA ALA A 25 11.35 -12.12 6.07
C ALA A 25 10.49 -13.00 5.14
N ALA A 26 9.22 -13.24 5.50
CA ALA A 26 8.33 -14.12 4.74
C ALA A 26 7.55 -13.39 3.64
N ALA A 27 7.49 -12.05 3.66
CA ALA A 27 6.64 -11.28 2.77
C ALA A 27 7.20 -11.18 1.35
N ASP A 28 6.38 -11.56 0.36
CA ASP A 28 6.58 -11.17 -1.04
C ASP A 28 6.08 -9.74 -1.29
N VAL A 29 4.97 -9.37 -0.65
CA VAL A 29 4.36 -8.04 -0.68
C VAL A 29 4.26 -7.51 0.74
N LEU A 30 4.96 -6.42 1.02
CA LEU A 30 5.07 -5.83 2.34
C LEU A 30 4.44 -4.44 2.37
N PHE A 31 3.56 -4.21 3.36
CA PHE A 31 2.94 -2.92 3.64
C PHE A 31 3.30 -2.41 5.02
N MET A 32 3.36 -1.09 5.16
CA MET A 32 3.49 -0.38 6.42
C MET A 32 3.06 1.09 6.30
N SER A 33 2.91 1.75 7.45
CA SER A 33 2.70 3.20 7.56
C SER A 33 4.01 3.93 7.83
N ASP A 34 4.10 5.19 7.43
CA ASP A 34 5.24 6.07 7.75
C ASP A 34 5.22 6.67 9.16
N GLU A 35 4.15 6.46 9.94
CA GLU A 35 3.91 7.15 11.22
C GLU A 35 5.03 7.01 12.27
N LEU A 36 5.74 5.88 12.30
CA LEU A 36 6.80 5.63 13.29
C LEU A 36 8.19 5.43 12.68
N LEU A 37 8.36 5.75 11.39
CA LEU A 37 9.64 5.56 10.73
C LEU A 37 10.71 6.50 11.33
N PRO A 38 11.89 5.97 11.71
CA PRO A 38 12.96 6.77 12.31
C PRO A 38 13.74 7.61 11.30
N ILE A 39 13.59 7.31 10.01
CA ILE A 39 14.27 7.97 8.90
C ILE A 39 13.28 8.19 7.74
N PRO A 40 13.60 9.03 6.74
CA PRO A 40 12.72 9.26 5.60
C PRO A 40 12.27 7.97 4.91
N PRO A 41 11.02 7.89 4.40
CA PRO A 41 10.46 6.67 3.80
C PRO A 41 11.30 6.06 2.68
N GLU A 42 11.97 6.87 1.86
CA GLU A 42 12.86 6.39 0.80
C GLU A 42 14.09 5.65 1.36
N ALA A 43 14.70 6.21 2.40
CA ALA A 43 15.85 5.60 3.07
C ALA A 43 15.44 4.31 3.79
N TRP A 44 14.28 4.32 4.44
CA TRP A 44 13.71 3.14 5.09
C TRP A 44 13.40 2.03 4.09
N ALA A 45 12.79 2.38 2.95
CA ALA A 45 12.54 1.45 1.87
C ALA A 45 13.84 0.80 1.35
N ALA A 46 14.92 1.60 1.21
CA ALA A 46 16.21 1.07 0.78
C ALA A 46 16.79 0.05 1.78
N GLU A 47 16.66 0.30 3.10
CA GLU A 47 17.09 -0.65 4.14
C GLU A 47 16.29 -1.96 4.10
N ILE A 48 14.96 -1.87 3.95
CA ILE A 48 14.08 -3.05 3.83
C ILE A 48 14.41 -3.85 2.58
N MET A 49 14.54 -3.18 1.44
CA MET A 49 14.86 -3.85 0.17
C MET A 49 16.23 -4.53 0.22
N ALA A 50 17.22 -3.93 0.89
CA ALA A 50 18.53 -4.53 1.06
C ALA A 50 18.54 -5.74 2.01
N ARG A 51 17.71 -5.71 3.06
CA ARG A 51 17.74 -6.73 4.12
C ARG A 51 16.79 -7.90 3.86
N TYR A 52 15.59 -7.63 3.39
CA TYR A 52 14.51 -8.63 3.25
C TYR A 52 14.14 -8.91 1.79
N ALA A 53 14.45 -7.98 0.89
CA ALA A 53 14.22 -8.12 -0.55
C ALA A 53 12.80 -8.58 -0.94
N PRO A 54 11.71 -8.01 -0.39
CA PRO A 54 10.38 -8.33 -0.85
C PRO A 54 10.23 -8.00 -2.34
N GLN A 55 9.34 -8.68 -3.05
CA GLN A 55 9.05 -8.35 -4.47
C GLN A 55 8.52 -6.93 -4.59
N VAL A 56 7.66 -6.53 -3.64
CA VAL A 56 7.03 -5.21 -3.57
C VAL A 56 6.96 -4.73 -2.13
N LEU A 57 7.32 -3.46 -1.90
CA LEU A 57 7.10 -2.74 -0.66
C LEU A 57 6.22 -1.52 -0.94
N VAL A 58 5.21 -1.30 -0.12
CA VAL A 58 4.38 -0.09 -0.10
C VAL A 58 4.43 0.54 1.29
N ILE A 59 4.76 1.83 1.34
CA ILE A 59 4.69 2.64 2.56
C ILE A 59 3.57 3.66 2.39
N GLY A 60 2.52 3.56 3.19
CA GLY A 60 1.45 4.56 3.24
C GLY A 60 1.96 5.86 3.81
N LEU A 61 1.71 6.99 3.12
CA LEU A 61 2.15 8.34 3.50
C LEU A 61 0.96 9.24 3.87
N GLY A 62 -0.16 8.65 4.27
CA GLY A 62 -1.38 9.38 4.61
C GLY A 62 -1.87 10.29 3.48
N ALA A 63 -2.05 11.57 3.76
CA ALA A 63 -2.50 12.55 2.77
C ALA A 63 -1.51 12.80 1.62
N GLN A 64 -0.29 12.33 1.71
CA GLN A 64 0.71 12.43 0.64
C GLN A 64 0.66 11.24 -0.35
N GLY A 65 -0.19 10.24 -0.10
CA GLY A 65 -0.31 9.07 -0.96
C GLY A 65 0.48 7.88 -0.46
N ALA A 66 1.34 7.30 -1.29
CA ALA A 66 2.15 6.14 -0.93
C ALA A 66 3.50 6.13 -1.65
N LEU A 67 4.49 5.49 -1.04
CA LEU A 67 5.75 5.13 -1.67
C LEU A 67 5.68 3.68 -2.12
N LEU A 68 6.14 3.41 -3.34
CA LEU A 68 6.28 2.08 -3.92
C LEU A 68 7.76 1.76 -4.14
N ALA A 69 8.20 0.58 -3.71
CA ALA A 69 9.46 -0.01 -4.14
C ALA A 69 9.21 -1.35 -4.81
N VAL A 70 9.83 -1.59 -5.97
CA VAL A 70 9.69 -2.82 -6.78
C VAL A 70 11.05 -3.41 -7.03
N GLN A 71 11.32 -4.60 -6.49
CA GLN A 71 12.62 -5.24 -6.50
C GLN A 71 13.13 -5.51 -7.92
N ARG A 72 12.32 -6.16 -8.76
CA ARG A 72 12.70 -6.53 -10.14
C ARG A 72 13.10 -5.36 -11.00
N ASP A 73 12.46 -4.19 -10.77
CA ASP A 73 12.67 -2.99 -11.58
C ASP A 73 13.69 -2.03 -10.95
N ARG A 74 14.17 -2.34 -9.73
CA ARG A 74 15.00 -1.46 -8.89
C ARG A 74 14.39 -0.07 -8.74
N PHE A 75 13.07 -0.03 -8.65
CA PHE A 75 12.29 1.20 -8.59
C PHE A 75 11.97 1.57 -7.15
N VAL A 76 12.09 2.85 -6.83
CA VAL A 76 11.52 3.49 -5.63
C VAL A 76 10.93 4.82 -6.05
N GLY A 77 9.65 5.07 -5.72
CA GLY A 77 9.01 6.33 -6.10
C GLY A 77 7.70 6.56 -5.36
N ARG A 78 7.29 7.84 -5.30
CA ARG A 78 6.04 8.27 -4.67
C ARG A 78 4.91 8.31 -5.68
N PHE A 79 3.74 7.94 -5.20
CA PHE A 79 2.46 8.05 -5.87
C PHE A 79 1.57 9.00 -5.06
N PRO A 80 1.07 10.10 -5.65
CA PRO A 80 0.29 11.06 -4.90
C PRO A 80 -1.05 10.47 -4.44
N ALA A 81 -1.61 11.04 -3.37
CA ALA A 81 -2.97 10.72 -2.95
C ALA A 81 -3.99 11.15 -4.01
N ALA A 82 -5.04 10.38 -4.16
CA ALA A 82 -6.19 10.75 -4.98
C ALA A 82 -7.17 11.61 -4.18
N SER A 83 -7.88 12.50 -4.87
CA SER A 83 -9.02 13.22 -4.31
C SER A 83 -10.29 12.75 -5.01
N VAL A 84 -11.09 11.95 -4.33
CA VAL A 84 -12.30 11.34 -4.90
C VAL A 84 -13.56 12.00 -4.36
N ARG A 85 -13.60 12.24 -3.05
CA ARG A 85 -14.70 12.85 -2.34
C ARG A 85 -14.22 13.43 -1.00
N PRO A 86 -15.02 14.26 -0.30
CA PRO A 86 -14.64 14.79 1.01
C PRO A 86 -14.28 13.70 2.01
N VAL A 87 -13.22 13.94 2.78
CA VAL A 87 -12.79 13.02 3.85
C VAL A 87 -13.75 13.11 5.02
N VAL A 88 -14.29 11.98 5.43
CA VAL A 88 -15.19 11.84 6.60
C VAL A 88 -14.47 11.12 7.74
N SER A 89 -13.76 10.03 7.43
CA SER A 89 -12.99 9.26 8.41
C SER A 89 -11.82 8.56 7.74
N THR A 90 -10.65 8.60 8.34
CA THR A 90 -9.46 7.89 7.86
C THR A 90 -9.35 6.46 8.38
N ILE A 91 -10.27 6.03 9.26
CA ILE A 91 -10.30 4.67 9.81
C ILE A 91 -10.47 3.66 8.68
N GLY A 92 -9.56 2.68 8.61
CA GLY A 92 -9.56 1.64 7.58
C GLY A 92 -8.98 2.07 6.23
N ALA A 93 -8.37 3.26 6.12
CA ALA A 93 -7.71 3.70 4.89
C ALA A 93 -6.53 2.79 4.51
N GLY A 94 -5.71 2.39 5.49
CA GLY A 94 -4.60 1.46 5.31
C GLY A 94 -5.08 0.08 4.86
N ASP A 95 -6.08 -0.47 5.53
CA ASP A 95 -6.70 -1.76 5.17
C ASP A 95 -7.28 -1.74 3.75
N ALA A 96 -7.91 -0.64 3.37
CA ALA A 96 -8.43 -0.44 2.02
C ALA A 96 -7.31 -0.39 0.98
N LEU A 97 -6.23 0.36 1.27
CA LEU A 97 -5.06 0.43 0.41
C LEU A 97 -4.42 -0.96 0.22
N PHE A 98 -4.18 -1.66 1.31
CA PHE A 98 -3.59 -3.00 1.31
C PHE A 98 -4.45 -4.00 0.53
N SER A 99 -5.73 -4.13 0.88
CA SER A 99 -6.62 -5.12 0.26
C SER A 99 -6.83 -4.88 -1.23
N ALA A 100 -7.02 -3.62 -1.65
CA ALA A 100 -7.17 -3.27 -3.06
C ALA A 100 -5.88 -3.50 -3.85
N PHE A 101 -4.73 -3.18 -3.26
CA PHE A 101 -3.43 -3.46 -3.88
C PHE A 101 -3.23 -4.95 -4.12
N VAL A 102 -3.39 -5.77 -3.07
CA VAL A 102 -3.20 -7.24 -3.17
C VAL A 102 -4.15 -7.82 -4.22
N HIS A 103 -5.43 -7.40 -4.21
CA HIS A 103 -6.40 -7.82 -5.22
C HIS A 103 -5.94 -7.47 -6.64
N GLY A 104 -5.55 -6.24 -6.89
CA GLY A 104 -5.08 -5.77 -8.21
C GLY A 104 -3.80 -6.47 -8.65
N PHE A 105 -2.84 -6.60 -7.75
CA PHE A 105 -1.54 -7.20 -8.03
C PHE A 105 -1.64 -8.70 -8.36
N VAL A 106 -2.44 -9.45 -7.61
CA VAL A 106 -2.68 -10.89 -7.90
C VAL A 106 -3.32 -11.09 -9.28
N ARG A 107 -4.19 -10.17 -9.70
CA ARG A 107 -4.88 -10.26 -11.00
C ARG A 107 -4.03 -9.86 -12.19
N THR A 108 -3.17 -8.87 -12.02
CA THR A 108 -2.46 -8.24 -13.16
C THR A 108 -0.97 -8.51 -13.18
N GLY A 109 -0.36 -8.78 -12.01
CA GLY A 109 1.09 -8.83 -11.85
C GLY A 109 1.78 -7.45 -11.98
N ASP A 110 1.00 -6.37 -12.11
CA ASP A 110 1.50 -5.00 -12.27
C ASP A 110 1.36 -4.22 -10.96
N PRO A 111 2.47 -4.00 -10.21
CA PRO A 111 2.41 -3.29 -8.94
C PRO A 111 2.10 -1.79 -9.10
N TYR A 112 2.44 -1.20 -10.24
CA TYR A 112 2.20 0.22 -10.51
C TYR A 112 0.71 0.48 -10.72
N HIS A 113 0.08 -0.34 -11.54
CA HIS A 113 -1.36 -0.28 -11.78
C HIS A 113 -2.13 -0.61 -10.50
N ALA A 114 -1.74 -1.66 -9.79
CA ALA A 114 -2.36 -2.07 -8.54
C ALA A 114 -2.32 -0.96 -7.48
N LEU A 115 -1.18 -0.23 -7.35
CA LEU A 115 -1.08 0.86 -6.39
C LEU A 115 -1.97 2.05 -6.76
N ARG A 116 -2.04 2.43 -8.04
CA ARG A 116 -2.95 3.51 -8.49
C ARG A 116 -4.41 3.18 -8.17
N GLN A 117 -4.86 1.97 -8.47
CA GLN A 117 -6.22 1.53 -8.12
C GLN A 117 -6.45 1.54 -6.61
N ALA A 118 -5.47 1.07 -5.83
CA ALA A 118 -5.56 1.02 -4.38
C ALA A 118 -5.64 2.43 -3.75
N ILE A 119 -4.89 3.40 -4.27
CA ILE A 119 -4.96 4.81 -3.82
C ILE A 119 -6.35 5.39 -4.10
N VAL A 120 -6.92 5.15 -5.28
CA VAL A 120 -8.28 5.61 -5.62
C VAL A 120 -9.32 4.95 -4.71
N PHE A 121 -9.21 3.65 -4.47
CA PHE A 121 -10.11 2.93 -3.58
C PHE A 121 -10.00 3.42 -2.13
N SER A 122 -8.80 3.61 -1.61
CA SER A 122 -8.58 4.16 -0.27
C SER A 122 -9.17 5.58 -0.14
N ALA A 123 -8.96 6.44 -1.15
CA ALA A 123 -9.54 7.78 -1.20
C ALA A 123 -11.09 7.76 -1.26
N TYR A 124 -11.68 6.78 -1.93
CA TYR A 124 -13.13 6.57 -1.90
C TYR A 124 -13.59 6.09 -0.52
N LYS A 125 -12.85 5.18 0.10
CA LYS A 125 -13.17 4.59 1.41
C LYS A 125 -13.24 5.63 2.51
N ILE A 126 -12.32 6.59 2.58
CA ILE A 126 -12.28 7.62 3.63
C ILE A 126 -13.42 8.64 3.56
N GLY A 127 -14.27 8.59 2.54
CA GLY A 127 -15.50 9.39 2.43
C GLY A 127 -16.72 8.81 3.16
N VAL A 128 -16.55 7.75 3.97
CA VAL A 128 -17.61 7.18 4.83
C VAL A 128 -17.17 7.08 6.28
N THR A 129 -18.11 6.94 7.19
CA THR A 129 -17.86 6.96 8.64
C THR A 129 -17.35 5.63 9.19
N SER A 130 -17.74 4.51 8.59
CA SER A 130 -17.45 3.16 9.07
C SER A 130 -16.26 2.54 8.35
N ALA A 131 -15.42 1.79 9.06
CA ALA A 131 -14.35 0.99 8.47
C ALA A 131 -14.89 -0.10 7.52
N ALA A 132 -16.09 -0.58 7.73
CA ALA A 132 -16.72 -1.64 6.94
C ALA A 132 -17.56 -1.17 5.74
N ASP A 133 -17.86 0.13 5.64
CA ASP A 133 -18.64 0.70 4.54
C ASP A 133 -17.74 1.23 3.40
N GLY A 134 -18.32 1.54 2.27
CA GLY A 134 -17.61 2.14 1.14
C GLY A 134 -16.96 1.10 0.21
N PHE A 135 -17.67 0.01 -0.08
CA PHE A 135 -17.22 -0.98 -1.05
C PHE A 135 -17.46 -0.52 -2.50
N LEU A 136 -16.52 -0.89 -3.36
CA LEU A 136 -16.68 -0.83 -4.81
C LEU A 136 -16.47 -2.24 -5.37
N ASN A 137 -17.30 -2.63 -6.33
CA ASN A 137 -16.95 -3.77 -7.17
C ASN A 137 -15.90 -3.35 -8.22
N GLN A 138 -15.27 -4.32 -8.89
CA GLN A 138 -14.20 -4.04 -9.84
C GLN A 138 -14.62 -3.06 -10.95
N THR A 139 -15.82 -3.25 -11.52
CA THR A 139 -16.32 -2.37 -12.58
C THR A 139 -16.50 -0.93 -12.12
N ALA A 140 -16.98 -0.72 -10.89
CA ALA A 140 -17.13 0.62 -10.32
C ALA A 140 -15.77 1.25 -10.00
N LEU A 141 -14.81 0.47 -9.51
CA LEU A 141 -13.45 0.93 -9.27
C LEU A 141 -12.75 1.32 -10.58
N ASP A 142 -12.88 0.50 -11.62
CA ASP A 142 -12.27 0.78 -12.94
C ASP A 142 -12.81 2.09 -13.54
N ARG A 143 -14.13 2.32 -13.44
CA ARG A 143 -14.74 3.60 -13.86
C ARG A 143 -14.21 4.77 -13.06
N LEU A 144 -14.17 4.64 -11.72
CA LEU A 144 -13.68 5.69 -10.85
C LEU A 144 -12.21 6.02 -11.15
N CYS A 145 -11.37 5.02 -11.45
CA CYS A 145 -9.98 5.24 -11.84
C CYS A 145 -9.83 5.96 -13.19
N GLN A 146 -10.78 5.78 -14.12
CA GLN A 146 -10.81 6.52 -15.38
C GLN A 146 -11.17 8.00 -15.18
N ASP A 147 -12.04 8.28 -14.20
CA ASP A 147 -12.49 9.64 -13.88
C ASP A 147 -11.45 10.41 -13.05
N VAL A 148 -10.62 9.69 -12.28
CA VAL A 148 -9.56 10.26 -11.43
C VAL A 148 -8.22 10.10 -12.15
N LEU A 149 -7.75 11.18 -12.79
CA LEU A 149 -6.42 11.20 -13.42
C LEU A 149 -5.34 11.15 -12.34
N ILE A 150 -4.67 10.00 -12.25
CA ILE A 150 -3.52 9.77 -11.34
C ILE A 150 -2.30 9.39 -12.17
#